data_044e18a168127979a5213ab10f268d99
#
_entry.id   044e18a168127979a5213ab10f268d99
#
_cell.length_a   1.000
_cell.length_b   1.000
_cell.length_c   1.000
_cell.angle_alpha   90.00
_cell.angle_beta   90.00
_cell.angle_gamma   90.00
#
_symmetry.space_group_name_H-M   'P 1'
#
loop_
_entity.id
_entity.type
_entity.pdbx_description
1 polymer ?
#
loop_
_entity_poly.entity_id
_entity_poly.type
_entity_poly.pdbx_seq_one_letter_code
_entity_poly.pdbx_strand_id
1 'polypeptide(L)'
;MKLPWETFYVLLWCWLNHIPILQTMKIASLSEPCVREWLDKFREHIPDPSWLTPLKDTVQMDEAFFKKAAVIAAKDVKDKRVVLRVLNHVNVGKNNIAQFVSRHVEPGSTLQTDGGSIYKKIEDWWPVEHRVDIHSRFEFGLTSEIEGLFGNLRTYLRRKYHHVTCSKLAPIVAEFEANFNHPEMFENPTIFLEKSLCLVPTC
;
A
#
# COMPACT_ATOMS: atom_id res chain seq x y z
N MET A 1 -21.25 4.25 -16.87
CA MET A 1 -22.50 3.43 -16.75
C MET A 1 -23.16 3.79 -15.43
N LYS A 2 -24.49 4.01 -15.42
CA LYS A 2 -25.25 4.27 -14.18
C LYS A 2 -25.72 2.93 -13.63
N LEU A 3 -25.45 2.67 -12.35
CA LEU A 3 -25.98 1.52 -11.63
C LEU A 3 -27.19 1.93 -10.76
N PRO A 4 -28.17 1.05 -10.55
CA PRO A 4 -29.14 1.21 -9.47
C PRO A 4 -28.43 1.35 -8.13
N TRP A 5 -29.01 2.14 -7.21
CA TRP A 5 -28.37 2.43 -5.93
C TRP A 5 -28.09 1.16 -5.09
N GLU A 6 -29.01 0.21 -5.13
CA GLU A 6 -28.87 -1.07 -4.42
C GLU A 6 -27.70 -1.87 -4.97
N THR A 7 -27.55 -1.95 -6.28
CA THR A 7 -26.43 -2.65 -6.94
C THR A 7 -25.10 -1.95 -6.65
N PHE A 8 -25.08 -0.62 -6.68
CA PHE A 8 -23.91 0.18 -6.30
C PHE A 8 -23.47 -0.10 -4.86
N TYR A 9 -24.43 -0.09 -3.91
CA TYR A 9 -24.16 -0.33 -2.50
C TYR A 9 -23.64 -1.76 -2.24
N VAL A 10 -24.24 -2.76 -2.88
CA VAL A 10 -23.77 -4.16 -2.82
C VAL A 10 -22.37 -4.30 -3.40
N LEU A 11 -22.08 -3.64 -4.52
CA LEU A 11 -20.76 -3.69 -5.15
C LEU A 11 -19.70 -3.02 -4.26
N LEU A 12 -20.00 -1.87 -3.67
CA LEU A 12 -19.13 -1.19 -2.72
C LEU A 12 -18.90 -2.07 -1.48
N TRP A 13 -19.95 -2.69 -0.94
CA TRP A 13 -19.82 -3.63 0.18
C TRP A 13 -18.91 -4.82 -0.16
N CYS A 14 -19.08 -5.42 -1.35
CA CYS A 14 -18.19 -6.49 -1.82
C CYS A 14 -16.72 -6.07 -1.87
N TRP A 15 -16.46 -4.86 -2.37
CA TRP A 15 -15.10 -4.32 -2.47
C TRP A 15 -14.47 -4.08 -1.11
N LEU A 16 -15.19 -3.47 -0.17
CA LEU A 16 -14.75 -3.20 1.20
C LEU A 16 -14.46 -4.50 1.99
N ASN A 17 -15.26 -5.54 1.76
CA ASN A 17 -15.09 -6.84 2.40
C ASN A 17 -14.12 -7.78 1.64
N HIS A 18 -13.36 -7.25 0.69
CA HIS A 18 -12.35 -8.00 -0.08
C HIS A 18 -12.91 -9.24 -0.79
N ILE A 19 -14.18 -9.22 -1.18
CA ILE A 19 -14.81 -10.32 -1.91
C ILE A 19 -14.09 -10.49 -3.27
N PRO A 20 -13.69 -11.72 -3.66
CA PRO A 20 -13.06 -11.97 -4.95
C PRO A 20 -13.94 -11.54 -6.12
N ILE A 21 -13.32 -11.06 -7.20
CA ILE A 21 -14.04 -10.51 -8.37
C ILE A 21 -15.09 -11.49 -8.91
N LEU A 22 -14.76 -12.77 -9.03
CA LEU A 22 -15.71 -13.78 -9.53
C LEU A 22 -16.94 -13.97 -8.62
N GLN A 23 -16.77 -13.81 -7.31
CA GLN A 23 -17.90 -13.86 -6.38
C GLN A 23 -18.70 -12.55 -6.44
N THR A 24 -18.02 -11.41 -6.50
CA THR A 24 -18.66 -10.09 -6.65
C THR A 24 -19.55 -10.03 -7.89
N MET A 25 -19.11 -10.58 -9.03
CA MET A 25 -19.92 -10.70 -10.26
C MET A 25 -21.25 -11.44 -9.99
N LYS A 26 -21.18 -12.53 -9.24
CA LYS A 26 -22.38 -13.34 -8.92
C LYS A 26 -23.31 -12.62 -7.96
N ILE A 27 -22.77 -12.00 -6.89
CA ILE A 27 -23.55 -11.30 -5.85
C ILE A 27 -24.22 -10.05 -6.44
N ALA A 28 -23.49 -9.25 -7.21
CA ALA A 28 -24.00 -8.02 -7.80
C ALA A 28 -24.73 -8.22 -9.14
N SER A 29 -24.72 -9.43 -9.72
CA SER A 29 -25.25 -9.76 -11.04
C SER A 29 -24.68 -8.87 -12.14
N LEU A 30 -23.35 -8.65 -12.13
CA LEU A 30 -22.64 -7.80 -13.07
C LEU A 30 -21.59 -8.58 -13.86
N SER A 31 -21.24 -8.08 -15.05
CA SER A 31 -20.13 -8.60 -15.83
C SER A 31 -18.77 -8.23 -15.21
N GLU A 32 -17.74 -9.02 -15.46
CA GLU A 32 -16.38 -8.75 -14.97
C GLU A 32 -15.85 -7.35 -15.35
N PRO A 33 -15.97 -6.89 -16.62
CA PRO A 33 -15.52 -5.54 -16.97
C PRO A 33 -16.22 -4.45 -16.16
N CYS A 34 -17.53 -4.60 -15.93
CA CYS A 34 -18.30 -3.65 -15.12
C CYS A 34 -17.83 -3.63 -13.67
N VAL A 35 -17.62 -4.81 -13.05
CA VAL A 35 -17.08 -4.89 -11.68
C VAL A 35 -15.72 -4.20 -11.63
N ARG A 36 -14.79 -4.53 -12.53
CA ARG A 36 -13.45 -3.93 -12.54
C ARG A 36 -13.46 -2.41 -12.70
N GLU A 37 -14.30 -1.88 -13.60
CA GLU A 37 -14.46 -0.44 -13.80
C GLU A 37 -14.91 0.27 -12.51
N TRP A 38 -15.87 -0.31 -11.79
CA TRP A 38 -16.34 0.27 -10.54
C TRP A 38 -15.33 0.17 -9.41
N LEU A 39 -14.58 -0.94 -9.33
CA LEU A 39 -13.50 -1.06 -8.37
C LEU A 39 -12.39 -0.02 -8.63
N ASP A 40 -12.09 0.29 -9.89
CA ASP A 40 -11.15 1.37 -10.23
C ASP A 40 -11.69 2.73 -9.75
N LYS A 41 -12.98 3.02 -9.97
CA LYS A 41 -13.63 4.25 -9.46
C LYS A 41 -13.59 4.35 -7.95
N PHE A 42 -13.83 3.26 -7.22
CA PHE A 42 -13.73 3.28 -5.75
C PHE A 42 -12.31 3.63 -5.30
N ARG A 43 -11.27 3.09 -5.97
CA ARG A 43 -9.87 3.41 -5.67
C ARG A 43 -9.54 4.88 -5.91
N GLU A 44 -10.07 5.47 -6.97
CA GLU A 44 -9.88 6.90 -7.29
C GLU A 44 -10.43 7.83 -6.20
N HIS A 45 -11.36 7.33 -5.39
CA HIS A 45 -11.96 8.09 -4.30
C HIS A 45 -11.41 7.72 -2.91
N ILE A 46 -10.38 6.87 -2.85
CA ILE A 46 -9.64 6.66 -1.60
C ILE A 46 -8.82 7.93 -1.33
N PRO A 47 -9.03 8.59 -0.18
CA PRO A 47 -8.16 9.68 0.23
C PRO A 47 -6.72 9.15 0.39
N ASP A 48 -5.74 9.86 -0.13
CA ASP A 48 -4.33 9.53 0.10
C ASP A 48 -3.71 10.51 1.12
N PRO A 49 -3.86 10.27 2.42
CA PRO A 49 -3.25 11.09 3.46
C PRO A 49 -1.78 10.71 3.73
N SER A 50 -1.26 9.65 3.12
CA SER A 50 0.04 9.05 3.47
C SER A 50 1.23 9.98 3.18
N TRP A 51 1.09 10.95 2.27
CA TRP A 51 2.12 11.93 1.95
C TRP A 51 2.09 13.18 2.84
N LEU A 52 1.04 13.35 3.66
CA LEU A 52 0.87 14.52 4.52
C LEU A 52 1.67 14.45 5.83
N THR A 53 2.01 13.24 6.29
CA THR A 53 2.76 13.04 7.53
C THR A 53 3.83 11.98 7.34
N PRO A 54 5.12 12.33 7.39
CA PRO A 54 6.21 11.37 7.34
C PRO A 54 6.13 10.31 8.44
N LEU A 55 6.73 9.14 8.20
CA LEU A 55 6.96 8.12 9.21
C LEU A 55 8.08 8.58 10.13
N LYS A 56 7.99 8.27 11.41
CA LYS A 56 8.90 8.77 12.46
C LYS A 56 9.35 7.66 13.39
N ASP A 57 10.15 8.04 14.37
CA ASP A 57 10.70 7.15 15.41
C ASP A 57 11.53 6.00 14.78
N THR A 58 11.05 4.77 14.83
CA THR A 58 11.72 3.60 14.23
C THR A 58 10.95 3.14 13.00
N VAL A 59 11.58 3.23 11.85
CA VAL A 59 11.00 2.90 10.55
C VAL A 59 11.72 1.69 9.95
N GLN A 60 10.99 0.62 9.67
CA GLN A 60 11.49 -0.51 8.90
C GLN A 60 11.21 -0.29 7.42
N MET A 61 12.18 -0.58 6.56
CA MET A 61 12.07 -0.37 5.12
C MET A 61 12.69 -1.52 4.35
N ASP A 62 12.02 -1.93 3.28
CA ASP A 62 12.45 -3.00 2.39
C ASP A 62 11.76 -2.87 1.02
N GLU A 63 12.19 -3.67 0.02
CA GLU A 63 11.54 -3.76 -1.28
C GLU A 63 11.13 -5.19 -1.62
N ALA A 64 10.02 -5.32 -2.33
CA ALA A 64 9.55 -6.59 -2.85
C ALA A 64 9.29 -6.52 -4.35
N PHE A 65 9.59 -7.63 -5.05
CA PHE A 65 9.47 -7.72 -6.50
C PHE A 65 8.20 -8.46 -6.91
N PHE A 66 7.50 -7.88 -7.88
CA PHE A 66 6.24 -8.37 -8.43
C PHE A 66 6.33 -8.43 -9.96
N LYS A 67 6.77 -9.57 -10.52
CA LYS A 67 7.00 -9.76 -11.96
C LYS A 67 7.94 -8.70 -12.54
N LYS A 68 7.38 -7.63 -13.16
CA LYS A 68 8.12 -6.55 -13.82
C LYS A 68 8.10 -5.23 -13.03
N ALA A 69 7.61 -5.24 -11.80
CA ALA A 69 7.50 -4.09 -10.93
C ALA A 69 8.17 -4.35 -9.58
N ALA A 70 8.58 -3.31 -8.89
CA ALA A 70 9.00 -3.37 -7.49
C ALA A 70 8.05 -2.53 -6.63
N VAL A 71 7.90 -2.91 -5.37
CA VAL A 71 7.21 -2.14 -4.35
C VAL A 71 8.19 -1.81 -3.26
N ILE A 72 8.48 -0.53 -3.05
CA ILE A 72 9.20 -0.04 -1.90
C ILE A 72 8.18 0.16 -0.79
N ALA A 73 8.45 -0.35 0.39
CA ALA A 73 7.60 -0.18 1.54
C ALA A 73 8.40 0.28 2.77
N ALA A 74 7.77 1.13 3.57
CA ALA A 74 8.25 1.49 4.89
C ALA A 74 7.13 1.37 5.91
N LYS A 75 7.47 1.00 7.15
CA LYS A 75 6.54 0.84 8.24
C LYS A 75 7.10 1.49 9.51
N ASP A 76 6.31 2.35 10.10
CA ASP A 76 6.53 2.84 11.46
C ASP A 76 6.24 1.71 12.44
N VAL A 77 7.24 1.33 13.25
CA VAL A 77 7.12 0.19 14.18
C VAL A 77 6.17 0.50 15.32
N LYS A 78 6.11 1.76 15.78
CA LYS A 78 5.30 2.21 16.90
C LYS A 78 3.84 2.45 16.52
N ASP A 79 3.63 3.31 15.52
CA ASP A 79 2.29 3.72 15.11
C ASP A 79 1.66 2.71 14.11
N LYS A 80 2.42 1.69 13.69
CA LYS A 80 2.04 0.64 12.73
C LYS A 80 1.64 1.17 11.35
N ARG A 81 1.81 2.44 11.08
CA ARG A 81 1.50 3.06 9.79
C ARG A 81 2.49 2.62 8.71
N VAL A 82 1.99 2.45 7.50
CA VAL A 82 2.78 2.00 6.36
C VAL A 82 2.71 2.99 5.21
N VAL A 83 3.76 3.02 4.40
CA VAL A 83 3.80 3.71 3.11
C VAL A 83 4.36 2.76 2.07
N LEU A 84 3.63 2.58 0.96
CA LEU A 84 4.04 1.72 -0.14
C LEU A 84 4.07 2.52 -1.45
N ARG A 85 5.11 2.33 -2.26
CA ARG A 85 5.21 2.96 -3.59
C ARG A 85 5.64 1.95 -4.63
N VAL A 86 4.93 1.93 -5.75
CA VAL A 86 5.18 1.01 -6.86
C VAL A 86 6.09 1.65 -7.88
N LEU A 87 7.14 0.94 -8.25
CA LEU A 87 7.99 1.25 -9.40
C LEU A 87 7.60 0.33 -10.57
N ASN A 88 7.37 0.90 -11.74
CA ASN A 88 7.00 0.13 -12.95
C ASN A 88 8.19 -0.62 -13.58
N HIS A 89 9.23 -0.90 -12.78
CA HIS A 89 10.42 -1.65 -13.15
C HIS A 89 10.98 -2.37 -11.91
N VAL A 90 11.85 -3.34 -12.13
CA VAL A 90 12.49 -4.13 -11.05
C VAL A 90 13.85 -3.57 -10.59
N ASN A 91 14.38 -2.58 -11.28
CA ASN A 91 15.67 -2.01 -10.93
C ASN A 91 15.50 -0.92 -9.87
N VAL A 92 15.47 -1.33 -8.62
CA VAL A 92 15.47 -0.38 -7.50
C VAL A 92 16.90 0.13 -7.30
N GLY A 93 17.08 1.42 -7.47
CA GLY A 93 18.38 2.08 -7.30
C GLY A 93 18.40 3.05 -6.12
N LYS A 94 19.58 3.52 -5.73
CA LYS A 94 19.75 4.50 -4.65
C LYS A 94 18.88 5.75 -4.80
N ASN A 95 18.69 6.24 -6.04
CA ASN A 95 17.84 7.41 -6.30
C ASN A 95 16.37 7.16 -5.98
N ASN A 96 15.86 5.93 -6.21
CA ASN A 96 14.49 5.57 -5.84
C ASN A 96 14.32 5.57 -4.32
N ILE A 97 15.32 5.00 -3.61
CA ILE A 97 15.34 4.98 -2.14
C ILE A 97 15.46 6.40 -1.59
N ALA A 98 16.38 7.21 -2.12
CA ALA A 98 16.56 8.61 -1.72
C ALA A 98 15.25 9.41 -1.85
N GLN A 99 14.60 9.30 -3.01
CA GLN A 99 13.32 9.97 -3.27
C GLN A 99 12.21 9.48 -2.33
N PHE A 100 12.17 8.18 -2.05
CA PHE A 100 11.19 7.59 -1.13
C PHE A 100 11.42 8.10 0.29
N VAL A 101 12.65 7.98 0.81
CA VAL A 101 12.99 8.36 2.19
C VAL A 101 12.79 9.85 2.42
N SER A 102 13.24 10.71 1.50
CA SER A 102 13.08 12.16 1.63
C SER A 102 11.62 12.64 1.66
N ARG A 103 10.70 11.85 1.11
CA ARG A 103 9.27 12.20 1.10
C ARG A 103 8.49 11.62 2.26
N HIS A 104 8.94 10.46 2.78
CA HIS A 104 8.11 9.63 3.64
C HIS A 104 8.70 9.32 5.01
N VAL A 105 9.98 9.66 5.25
CA VAL A 105 10.65 9.43 6.54
C VAL A 105 11.08 10.75 7.14
N GLU A 106 10.69 10.98 8.41
CA GLU A 106 11.06 12.21 9.13
C GLU A 106 12.57 12.22 9.43
N PRO A 107 13.26 13.38 9.23
CA PRO A 107 14.63 13.55 9.68
C PRO A 107 14.79 13.23 11.17
N GLY A 108 15.86 12.53 11.54
CA GLY A 108 16.12 12.11 12.91
C GLY A 108 15.53 10.74 13.30
N SER A 109 14.77 10.09 12.38
CA SER A 109 14.27 8.74 12.62
C SER A 109 15.36 7.69 12.57
N THR A 110 15.16 6.55 13.26
CA THR A 110 15.97 5.34 13.10
C THR A 110 15.42 4.54 11.91
N LEU A 111 16.23 4.36 10.86
CA LEU A 111 15.86 3.55 9.71
C LEU A 111 16.48 2.16 9.79
N GLN A 112 15.65 1.12 9.81
CA GLN A 112 16.04 -0.28 9.82
C GLN A 112 15.83 -0.89 8.43
N THR A 113 16.89 -1.44 7.84
CA THR A 113 16.85 -2.10 6.52
C THR A 113 17.64 -3.40 6.55
N ASP A 114 17.53 -4.18 5.48
CA ASP A 114 18.49 -5.24 5.21
C ASP A 114 19.87 -4.67 4.81
N GLY A 115 20.87 -5.54 4.63
CA GLY A 115 22.21 -5.18 4.21
C GLY A 115 22.34 -4.84 2.71
N GLY A 116 21.26 -4.56 2.00
CA GLY A 116 21.24 -4.26 0.58
C GLY A 116 22.13 -3.08 0.18
N SER A 117 22.81 -3.20 -0.96
CA SER A 117 23.74 -2.16 -1.44
C SER A 117 23.07 -0.82 -1.76
N ILE A 118 21.75 -0.83 -1.99
CA ILE A 118 20.96 0.36 -2.29
C ILE A 118 20.78 1.28 -1.07
N TYR A 119 20.92 0.73 0.15
CA TYR A 119 20.81 1.46 1.42
C TYR A 119 22.15 1.99 1.94
N LYS A 120 23.27 1.57 1.33
CA LYS A 120 24.60 1.97 1.80
C LYS A 120 24.78 3.49 1.77
N LYS A 121 25.21 4.05 2.92
CA LYS A 121 25.46 5.48 3.13
C LYS A 121 24.21 6.34 2.98
N ILE A 122 23.07 5.84 3.42
CA ILE A 122 21.82 6.59 3.40
C ILE A 122 21.89 7.82 4.32
N GLU A 123 22.62 7.72 5.40
CA GLU A 123 22.92 8.77 6.36
C GLU A 123 23.72 9.97 5.79
N ASP A 124 24.45 9.75 4.69
CA ASP A 124 25.22 10.81 4.04
C ASP A 124 24.32 11.85 3.32
N TRP A 125 23.08 11.46 2.97
CA TRP A 125 22.18 12.31 2.19
C TRP A 125 20.80 12.49 2.82
N TRP A 126 20.47 11.76 3.88
CA TRP A 126 19.28 11.97 4.68
C TRP A 126 19.58 11.79 6.17
N PRO A 127 19.22 12.73 7.04
CA PRO A 127 19.59 12.67 8.46
C PRO A 127 18.76 11.62 9.21
N VAL A 128 19.18 10.37 9.14
CA VAL A 128 18.59 9.22 9.85
C VAL A 128 19.70 8.44 10.58
N GLU A 129 19.35 7.75 11.64
CA GLU A 129 20.18 6.71 12.22
C GLU A 129 19.94 5.40 11.47
N HIS A 130 20.88 4.96 10.64
CA HIS A 130 20.71 3.74 9.85
C HIS A 130 21.19 2.51 10.63
N ARG A 131 20.28 1.55 10.82
CA ARG A 131 20.57 0.24 11.42
C ARG A 131 20.32 -0.86 10.40
N VAL A 132 21.31 -1.71 10.22
CA VAL A 132 21.31 -2.78 9.21
C VAL A 132 21.12 -4.13 9.88
N ASP A 133 20.14 -4.90 9.40
CA ASP A 133 19.95 -6.30 9.76
C ASP A 133 20.88 -7.19 8.92
N ILE A 134 21.74 -7.97 9.58
CA ILE A 134 22.72 -8.82 8.87
C ILE A 134 22.23 -10.26 8.92
N HIS A 135 21.45 -10.66 7.92
CA HIS A 135 20.90 -12.01 7.80
C HIS A 135 21.94 -13.14 7.91
N SER A 136 23.20 -12.90 7.51
CA SER A 136 24.28 -13.89 7.66
C SER A 136 24.64 -14.21 9.12
N ARG A 137 24.15 -13.42 10.08
CA ARG A 137 24.32 -13.63 11.52
C ARG A 137 23.05 -14.13 12.21
N PHE A 138 22.04 -14.58 11.45
CA PHE A 138 20.72 -14.99 12.00
C PHE A 138 20.00 -13.90 12.78
N GLU A 139 20.28 -12.64 12.52
CA GLU A 139 19.60 -11.49 13.06
C GLU A 139 18.40 -11.17 12.14
N PHE A 140 17.18 -11.56 12.52
CA PHE A 140 15.94 -11.36 11.73
C PHE A 140 14.96 -10.41 12.44
N GLY A 141 15.43 -9.70 13.47
CA GLY A 141 14.54 -8.91 14.33
C GLY A 141 14.21 -7.53 13.78
N LEU A 142 15.12 -6.93 13.02
CA LEU A 142 15.00 -5.52 12.60
C LEU A 142 14.10 -5.32 11.36
N THR A 143 13.77 -6.37 10.61
CA THR A 143 12.96 -6.29 9.37
C THR A 143 11.70 -7.15 9.41
N SER A 144 11.43 -7.84 10.51
CA SER A 144 10.34 -8.81 10.62
C SER A 144 8.94 -8.23 10.35
N GLU A 145 8.69 -6.98 10.74
CA GLU A 145 7.38 -6.35 10.53
C GLU A 145 7.15 -5.95 9.07
N ILE A 146 8.19 -5.52 8.38
CA ILE A 146 8.07 -5.18 6.95
C ILE A 146 7.97 -6.44 6.08
N GLU A 147 8.65 -7.52 6.45
CA GLU A 147 8.49 -8.84 5.80
C GLU A 147 7.06 -9.36 5.96
N GLY A 148 6.49 -9.25 7.15
CA GLY A 148 5.09 -9.56 7.43
C GLY A 148 4.12 -8.74 6.57
N LEU A 149 4.40 -7.45 6.38
CA LEU A 149 3.62 -6.57 5.51
C LEU A 149 3.60 -7.08 4.06
N PHE A 150 4.76 -7.45 3.51
CA PHE A 150 4.82 -8.02 2.16
C PHE A 150 4.13 -9.39 2.04
N GLY A 151 4.18 -10.22 3.07
CA GLY A 151 3.40 -11.45 3.16
C GLY A 151 1.89 -11.19 3.05
N ASN A 152 1.41 -10.19 3.79
CA ASN A 152 0.02 -9.75 3.76
C ASN A 152 -0.36 -9.18 2.38
N LEU A 153 0.47 -8.33 1.78
CA LEU A 153 0.23 -7.78 0.45
C LEU A 153 0.14 -8.88 -0.61
N ARG A 154 1.07 -9.87 -0.62
CA ARG A 154 1.02 -10.99 -1.56
C ARG A 154 -0.25 -11.82 -1.39
N THR A 155 -0.66 -12.06 -0.16
CA THR A 155 -1.90 -12.79 0.15
C THR A 155 -3.13 -12.02 -0.32
N TYR A 156 -3.18 -10.72 -0.07
CA TYR A 156 -4.24 -9.82 -0.54
C TYR A 156 -4.38 -9.85 -2.06
N LEU A 157 -3.28 -9.64 -2.78
CA LEU A 157 -3.26 -9.67 -4.25
C LEU A 157 -3.76 -11.01 -4.80
N ARG A 158 -3.28 -12.13 -4.24
CA ARG A 158 -3.65 -13.48 -4.69
C ARG A 158 -5.12 -13.79 -4.42
N ARG A 159 -5.64 -13.45 -3.25
CA ARG A 159 -7.02 -13.79 -2.86
C ARG A 159 -8.06 -12.97 -3.62
N LYS A 160 -7.84 -11.66 -3.75
CA LYS A 160 -8.84 -10.75 -4.32
C LYS A 160 -8.79 -10.70 -5.85
N TYR A 161 -7.59 -10.71 -6.43
CA TYR A 161 -7.38 -10.41 -7.85
C TYR A 161 -6.84 -11.57 -8.69
N HIS A 162 -6.29 -12.63 -8.10
CA HIS A 162 -5.60 -13.76 -8.75
C HIS A 162 -4.43 -13.33 -9.65
N HIS A 163 -4.69 -12.47 -10.63
CA HIS A 163 -3.69 -11.90 -11.53
C HIS A 163 -3.80 -10.38 -11.57
N VAL A 164 -2.66 -9.72 -11.35
CA VAL A 164 -2.53 -8.27 -11.42
C VAL A 164 -1.49 -7.94 -12.49
N THR A 165 -1.84 -7.07 -13.43
CA THR A 165 -0.90 -6.51 -14.40
C THR A 165 -0.08 -5.39 -13.74
N CYS A 166 1.14 -5.12 -14.23
CA CYS A 166 1.98 -4.07 -13.65
C CYS A 166 1.28 -2.70 -13.66
N SER A 167 0.49 -2.40 -14.71
CA SER A 167 -0.27 -1.14 -14.81
C SER A 167 -1.38 -0.99 -13.76
N LYS A 168 -1.88 -2.10 -13.22
CA LYS A 168 -2.92 -2.10 -12.17
C LYS A 168 -2.36 -2.31 -10.77
N LEU A 169 -1.05 -2.56 -10.65
CA LEU A 169 -0.45 -2.83 -9.34
C LEU A 169 -0.49 -1.58 -8.44
N ALA A 170 -0.13 -0.42 -8.96
CA ALA A 170 -0.06 0.81 -8.15
C ALA A 170 -1.40 1.19 -7.48
N PRO A 171 -2.55 1.28 -8.19
CA PRO A 171 -3.82 1.59 -7.54
C PRO A 171 -4.29 0.50 -6.56
N ILE A 172 -3.93 -0.77 -6.78
CA ILE A 172 -4.27 -1.85 -5.85
C ILE A 172 -3.38 -1.82 -4.60
N VAL A 173 -2.10 -1.47 -4.73
CA VAL A 173 -1.20 -1.27 -3.58
C VAL A 173 -1.65 -0.06 -2.76
N ALA A 174 -2.10 1.02 -3.39
CA ALA A 174 -2.68 2.18 -2.69
C ALA A 174 -3.98 1.80 -1.94
N GLU A 175 -4.85 0.95 -2.51
CA GLU A 175 -6.01 0.38 -1.82
C GLU A 175 -5.59 -0.42 -0.59
N PHE A 176 -4.57 -1.27 -0.71
CA PHE A 176 -4.03 -2.04 0.40
C PHE A 176 -3.45 -1.14 1.49
N GLU A 177 -2.65 -0.13 1.13
CA GLU A 177 -2.07 0.87 2.04
C GLU A 177 -3.16 1.61 2.81
N ALA A 178 -4.18 2.11 2.11
CA ALA A 178 -5.29 2.83 2.72
C ALA A 178 -6.07 1.94 3.71
N ASN A 179 -6.37 0.70 3.34
CA ASN A 179 -7.05 -0.25 4.21
C ASN A 179 -6.21 -0.61 5.45
N PHE A 180 -4.89 -0.70 5.27
CA PHE A 180 -3.98 -1.01 6.38
C PHE A 180 -3.88 0.15 7.37
N ASN A 181 -3.78 1.39 6.87
CA ASN A 181 -3.62 2.59 7.69
C ASN A 181 -4.94 3.09 8.30
N HIS A 182 -6.06 2.85 7.61
CA HIS A 182 -7.38 3.38 7.95
C HIS A 182 -8.46 2.30 7.85
N PRO A 183 -8.35 1.19 8.61
CA PRO A 183 -9.32 0.09 8.55
C PRO A 183 -10.74 0.56 8.86
N GLU A 184 -10.90 1.59 9.69
CA GLU A 184 -12.18 2.20 10.05
C GLU A 184 -12.95 2.76 8.84
N MET A 185 -12.24 3.22 7.78
CA MET A 185 -12.86 3.66 6.53
C MET A 185 -13.51 2.52 5.75
N PHE A 186 -12.99 1.31 5.93
CA PHE A 186 -13.40 0.13 5.17
C PHE A 186 -14.40 -0.76 5.92
N GLU A 187 -14.89 -0.33 7.09
CA GLU A 187 -15.83 -1.11 7.89
C GLU A 187 -17.17 -1.33 7.19
N ASN A 188 -17.72 -0.28 6.56
CA ASN A 188 -18.96 -0.38 5.82
C ASN A 188 -19.09 0.72 4.75
N PRO A 189 -20.02 0.55 3.76
CA PRO A 189 -20.21 1.51 2.67
C PRO A 189 -20.53 2.93 3.11
N THR A 190 -21.31 3.11 4.16
CA THR A 190 -21.71 4.45 4.63
C THR A 190 -20.51 5.24 5.12
N ILE A 191 -19.68 4.63 5.97
CA ILE A 191 -18.45 5.26 6.49
C ILE A 191 -17.50 5.61 5.34
N PHE A 192 -17.30 4.68 4.38
CA PHE A 192 -16.46 4.95 3.22
C PHE A 192 -16.95 6.15 2.41
N LEU A 193 -18.25 6.22 2.11
CA LEU A 193 -18.84 7.32 1.35
C LEU A 193 -18.71 8.66 2.10
N GLU A 194 -19.00 8.68 3.38
CA GLU A 194 -18.86 9.89 4.21
C GLU A 194 -17.41 10.40 4.19
N LYS A 195 -16.45 9.53 4.43
CA LYS A 195 -15.01 9.89 4.43
C LYS A 195 -14.53 10.36 3.05
N SER A 196 -14.95 9.65 1.98
CA SER A 196 -14.58 10.00 0.61
C SER A 196 -15.16 11.35 0.16
N LEU A 197 -16.36 11.71 0.59
CA LEU A 197 -17.02 12.98 0.28
C LEU A 197 -16.46 14.15 1.10
N CYS A 198 -16.12 13.93 2.37
CA CYS A 198 -15.59 14.97 3.25
C CYS A 198 -14.15 15.42 2.88
N LEU A 199 -13.43 14.64 2.06
CA LEU A 199 -12.05 14.94 1.67
C LEU A 199 -11.93 15.53 0.26
N VAL A 200 -13.04 15.69 -0.46
CA VAL A 200 -13.07 16.48 -1.71
C VAL A 200 -13.07 17.96 -1.29
N PRO A 201 -12.04 18.74 -1.66
CA PRO A 201 -12.07 20.18 -1.43
C PRO A 201 -13.32 20.75 -2.13
N THR A 202 -14.19 21.39 -1.38
CA THR A 202 -15.26 22.20 -1.97
C THR A 202 -14.58 23.32 -2.75
N CYS A 203 -14.67 23.26 -4.08
CA CYS A 203 -14.27 24.36 -4.97
C CYS A 203 -15.08 25.61 -4.69
#